data_b8d6bbbb559d3db8d3302b28b40ab75c
#
_entry.id   b8d6bbbb559d3db8d3302b28b40ab75c
#
_cell.length_a   1.000
_cell.length_b   1.000
_cell.length_c   1.000
_cell.angle_alpha   90.00
_cell.angle_beta   90.00
_cell.angle_gamma   90.00
#
_symmetry.space_group_name_H-M   'P 1'
#
loop_
_entity.id
_entity.type
_entity.pdbx_description
1 polymer ?
#
loop_
_entity_poly.entity_id
_entity_poly.type
_entity_poly.pdbx_seq_one_letter_code
_entity_poly.pdbx_strand_id
1 'polypeptide(L)'
;MILTSFLVLSGCKTNAQKLKISSIYSEPKQVTKEIPETGKTHTYTTRKEVTERLDPLIFMLSKNAGTLTFRIQGNISSSGHSIHQVRKIRFERGAQSGNTVTLKYYVEIKKVPGKESADVLGYNYTKDETYKIPNDIKIIRIELYEERINDTSATKPKLIAQQSFNFFPKI
;
A
#
# COMPACT_ATOMS: atom_id res chain seq x y z
N MET A 1 29.76 0.73 -42.24
CA MET A 1 28.28 0.76 -42.22
C MET A 1 27.84 0.17 -40.89
N ILE A 2 27.54 1.02 -39.93
CA ILE A 2 27.20 0.61 -38.54
C ILE A 2 25.67 0.60 -38.44
N LEU A 3 25.11 -0.59 -38.26
CA LEU A 3 23.67 -0.79 -38.12
C LEU A 3 23.30 -0.57 -36.64
N THR A 4 22.76 0.62 -36.33
CA THR A 4 22.27 0.95 -34.98
C THR A 4 20.87 0.36 -34.82
N SER A 5 20.76 -0.73 -34.05
CA SER A 5 19.49 -1.35 -33.70
C SER A 5 18.78 -0.49 -32.66
N PHE A 6 17.72 0.19 -33.06
CA PHE A 6 16.81 0.91 -32.16
C PHE A 6 15.91 -0.12 -31.45
N LEU A 7 16.18 -0.40 -30.19
CA LEU A 7 15.28 -1.13 -29.30
C LEU A 7 14.10 -0.19 -28.96
N VAL A 8 12.98 -0.39 -29.65
CA VAL A 8 11.69 0.27 -29.28
C VAL A 8 11.17 -0.39 -28.00
N LEU A 9 11.41 0.25 -26.86
CA LEU A 9 10.76 -0.10 -25.60
C LEU A 9 9.28 0.28 -25.69
N SER A 10 8.44 -0.67 -26.14
CA SER A 10 6.98 -0.55 -26.08
C SER A 10 6.57 -0.52 -24.60
N GLY A 11 6.49 0.68 -24.02
CA GLY A 11 5.91 0.90 -22.71
C GLY A 11 4.44 0.50 -22.74
N CYS A 12 4.10 -0.64 -22.10
CA CYS A 12 2.71 -0.97 -21.82
C CYS A 12 2.12 0.12 -20.91
N LYS A 13 1.33 1.03 -21.49
CA LYS A 13 0.48 1.94 -20.72
C LYS A 13 -0.58 1.08 -20.02
N THR A 14 -0.38 0.78 -18.76
CA THR A 14 -1.44 0.28 -17.90
C THR A 14 -2.41 1.42 -17.64
N ASN A 15 -3.72 1.19 -17.79
CA ASN A 15 -4.74 2.11 -17.27
C ASN A 15 -4.68 2.07 -15.73
N ALA A 16 -3.70 2.77 -15.17
CA ALA A 16 -3.53 2.86 -13.74
C ALA A 16 -4.73 3.63 -13.16
N GLN A 17 -5.55 2.96 -12.38
CA GLN A 17 -6.62 3.63 -11.66
C GLN A 17 -6.02 4.60 -10.64
N LYS A 18 -6.76 5.69 -10.40
CA LYS A 18 -6.34 6.73 -9.46
C LYS A 18 -6.19 6.15 -8.06
N LEU A 19 -5.07 6.45 -7.39
CA LEU A 19 -4.87 6.18 -5.97
C LEU A 19 -5.99 6.85 -5.15
N LYS A 20 -6.72 6.06 -4.36
CA LYS A 20 -7.75 6.53 -3.43
C LYS A 20 -7.16 6.55 -2.03
N ILE A 21 -7.36 7.64 -1.31
CA ILE A 21 -6.88 7.83 0.07
C ILE A 21 -8.07 8.29 0.90
N SER A 22 -8.27 7.70 2.08
CA SER A 22 -9.27 8.10 3.06
C SER A 22 -8.65 8.18 4.45
N SER A 23 -9.11 9.14 5.26
CA SER A 23 -8.61 9.34 6.62
C SER A 23 -9.14 8.24 7.55
N ILE A 24 -8.32 7.87 8.52
CA ILE A 24 -8.69 7.02 9.65
C ILE A 24 -8.97 7.95 10.82
N TYR A 25 -10.22 7.98 11.26
CA TYR A 25 -10.67 8.89 12.31
C TYR A 25 -10.76 8.22 13.66
N SER A 26 -10.63 9.04 14.71
CA SER A 26 -10.95 8.68 16.09
C SER A 26 -11.87 9.70 16.72
N GLU A 27 -12.68 9.25 17.65
CA GLU A 27 -13.60 10.08 18.44
C GLU A 27 -13.26 10.05 19.92
N PRO A 28 -13.50 11.13 20.69
CA PRO A 28 -13.37 11.13 22.13
C PRO A 28 -14.31 10.08 22.76
N LYS A 29 -13.77 9.26 23.67
CA LYS A 29 -14.53 8.28 24.46
C LYS A 29 -14.26 8.48 25.92
N GLN A 30 -15.28 8.70 26.72
CA GLN A 30 -15.14 8.69 28.17
C GLN A 30 -15.02 7.24 28.68
N VAL A 31 -14.07 7.02 29.56
CA VAL A 31 -13.85 5.75 30.22
C VAL A 31 -13.80 5.99 31.72
N THR A 32 -14.64 5.29 32.46
CA THR A 32 -14.64 5.32 33.93
C THR A 32 -14.01 4.03 34.42
N LYS A 33 -12.98 4.15 35.27
CA LYS A 33 -12.34 3.03 35.94
C LYS A 33 -12.49 3.18 37.44
N GLU A 34 -12.82 2.08 38.10
CA GLU A 34 -12.74 1.98 39.55
C GLU A 34 -11.28 1.75 39.97
N ILE A 35 -10.84 2.45 41.01
CA ILE A 35 -9.53 2.26 41.64
C ILE A 35 -9.71 1.21 42.71
N PRO A 36 -9.20 -0.03 42.55
CA PRO A 36 -9.47 -1.15 43.45
C PRO A 36 -9.09 -0.88 44.91
N GLU A 37 -8.05 -0.08 45.10
CA GLU A 37 -7.50 0.21 46.45
C GLU A 37 -8.36 1.20 47.26
N THR A 38 -9.19 1.99 46.61
CA THR A 38 -9.97 3.07 47.25
C THR A 38 -11.46 3.02 47.03
N GLY A 39 -11.93 2.16 46.09
CA GLY A 39 -13.33 2.11 45.64
C GLY A 39 -13.81 3.37 44.95
N LYS A 40 -12.89 4.31 44.62
CA LYS A 40 -13.22 5.56 43.93
C LYS A 40 -13.18 5.32 42.43
N THR A 41 -14.09 5.98 41.74
CA THR A 41 -14.12 5.99 40.27
C THR A 41 -13.31 7.17 39.72
N HIS A 42 -12.51 6.91 38.69
CA HIS A 42 -11.82 7.93 37.92
C HIS A 42 -12.31 7.93 36.48
N THR A 43 -12.82 9.08 36.01
CA THR A 43 -13.28 9.24 34.63
C THR A 43 -12.23 10.03 33.85
N TYR A 44 -11.80 9.48 32.72
CA TYR A 44 -10.88 10.14 31.80
C TYR A 44 -11.35 9.99 30.35
N THR A 45 -10.91 10.89 29.51
CA THR A 45 -11.22 10.83 28.07
C THR A 45 -10.08 10.11 27.35
N THR A 46 -10.42 9.08 26.61
CA THR A 46 -9.54 8.42 25.66
C THR A 46 -10.06 8.64 24.24
N ARG A 47 -9.39 8.09 23.23
CA ARG A 47 -9.85 8.13 21.86
C ARG A 47 -10.17 6.73 21.37
N LYS A 48 -11.31 6.60 20.69
CA LYS A 48 -11.73 5.35 20.03
C LYS A 48 -11.63 5.53 18.53
N GLU A 49 -10.92 4.63 17.85
CA GLU A 49 -10.91 4.56 16.40
C GLU A 49 -12.30 4.18 15.88
N VAL A 50 -12.81 4.94 14.90
CA VAL A 50 -14.16 4.76 14.32
C VAL A 50 -14.10 4.40 12.85
N THR A 51 -12.93 4.49 12.22
CA THR A 51 -12.71 4.07 10.83
C THR A 51 -11.89 2.80 10.83
N GLU A 52 -12.38 1.76 10.16
CA GLU A 52 -11.64 0.51 9.99
C GLU A 52 -10.34 0.73 9.22
N ARG A 53 -9.26 0.14 9.70
CA ARG A 53 -7.97 0.12 9.02
C ARG A 53 -7.93 -0.98 7.98
N LEU A 54 -7.47 -0.63 6.80
CA LEU A 54 -7.19 -1.63 5.76
C LEU A 54 -5.81 -2.23 6.00
N ASP A 55 -5.75 -3.51 6.27
CA ASP A 55 -4.47 -4.22 6.35
C ASP A 55 -3.75 -4.23 4.99
N PRO A 56 -2.40 -4.21 4.98
CA PRO A 56 -1.64 -4.35 3.75
C PRO A 56 -1.95 -5.65 3.05
N LEU A 57 -2.56 -5.58 1.86
CA LEU A 57 -3.03 -6.74 1.12
C LEU A 57 -2.97 -6.48 -0.39
N ILE A 58 -2.73 -7.57 -1.13
CA ILE A 58 -2.80 -7.63 -2.59
C ILE A 58 -3.75 -8.76 -2.96
N PHE A 59 -4.82 -8.46 -3.70
CA PHE A 59 -5.77 -9.48 -4.11
C PHE A 59 -6.26 -9.28 -5.53
N MET A 60 -6.62 -10.39 -6.17
CA MET A 60 -7.13 -10.40 -7.54
C MET A 60 -8.55 -9.90 -7.57
N LEU A 61 -8.83 -8.94 -8.47
CA LEU A 61 -10.17 -8.47 -8.80
C LEU A 61 -10.75 -9.26 -9.97
N SER A 62 -9.95 -9.44 -11.02
CA SER A 62 -10.35 -10.22 -12.20
C SER A 62 -9.14 -10.80 -12.93
N LYS A 63 -9.38 -11.87 -13.67
CA LYS A 63 -8.43 -12.51 -14.55
C LYS A 63 -9.11 -12.82 -15.87
N ASN A 64 -8.60 -12.26 -16.94
CA ASN A 64 -9.03 -12.51 -18.32
C ASN A 64 -7.87 -13.10 -19.13
N ALA A 65 -8.15 -13.57 -20.35
CA ALA A 65 -7.10 -14.01 -21.26
C ALA A 65 -6.10 -12.87 -21.50
N GLY A 66 -4.88 -13.03 -20.95
CA GLY A 66 -3.78 -12.08 -21.13
C GLY A 66 -3.79 -10.85 -20.21
N THR A 67 -4.71 -10.74 -19.24
CA THR A 67 -4.71 -9.63 -18.26
C THR A 67 -5.03 -10.10 -16.85
N LEU A 68 -4.36 -9.47 -15.87
CA LEU A 68 -4.61 -9.60 -14.45
C LEU A 68 -4.97 -8.22 -13.90
N THR A 69 -6.16 -8.09 -13.30
CA THR A 69 -6.55 -6.91 -12.53
C THR A 69 -6.52 -7.25 -11.05
N PHE A 70 -5.83 -6.45 -10.26
CA PHE A 70 -5.65 -6.67 -8.82
C PHE A 70 -5.73 -5.35 -8.06
N ARG A 71 -6.05 -5.44 -6.78
CA ARG A 71 -6.05 -4.31 -5.85
C ARG A 71 -4.88 -4.40 -4.90
N ILE A 72 -4.26 -3.26 -4.70
CA ILE A 72 -3.29 -2.99 -3.65
C ILE A 72 -4.00 -2.13 -2.62
N GLN A 73 -3.97 -2.52 -1.34
CA GLN A 73 -4.51 -1.75 -0.25
C GLN A 73 -3.59 -1.78 0.97
N GLY A 74 -3.84 -0.86 1.89
CA GLY A 74 -3.18 -0.80 3.18
C GLY A 74 -3.48 0.49 3.91
N ASN A 75 -2.79 0.69 5.02
CA ASN A 75 -2.88 1.91 5.82
C ASN A 75 -1.51 2.42 6.20
N ILE A 76 -1.45 3.69 6.54
CA ILE A 76 -0.31 4.33 7.21
C ILE A 76 -0.80 4.96 8.50
N SER A 77 -0.03 4.77 9.57
CA SER A 77 -0.30 5.42 10.85
C SER A 77 0.31 6.81 10.88
N SER A 78 -0.42 7.75 11.48
CA SER A 78 0.09 9.07 11.87
C SER A 78 0.13 9.13 13.38
N SER A 79 1.19 9.70 13.94
CA SER A 79 1.25 9.99 15.38
C SER A 79 0.79 11.42 15.62
N GLY A 80 0.28 11.72 16.84
CA GLY A 80 -0.26 13.05 17.20
C GLY A 80 0.69 14.22 16.97
N HIS A 81 1.99 13.98 16.76
CA HIS A 81 3.01 15.00 16.49
C HIS A 81 3.46 15.06 15.03
N SER A 82 2.97 14.18 14.16
CA SER A 82 3.28 14.24 12.74
C SER A 82 2.27 13.46 11.89
N ILE A 83 1.76 14.11 10.87
CA ILE A 83 0.93 13.46 9.87
C ILE A 83 1.84 12.85 8.81
N HIS A 84 1.65 11.56 8.55
CA HIS A 84 2.24 10.87 7.43
C HIS A 84 1.22 10.77 6.30
N GLN A 85 1.60 11.14 5.10
CA GLN A 85 0.71 11.10 3.92
C GLN A 85 1.26 10.16 2.87
N VAL A 86 0.39 9.35 2.27
CA VAL A 86 0.72 8.62 1.03
C VAL A 86 0.79 9.63 -0.10
N ARG A 87 1.93 9.71 -0.76
CA ARG A 87 2.15 10.61 -1.88
C ARG A 87 1.77 10.00 -3.21
N LYS A 88 2.27 8.80 -3.45
CA LYS A 88 1.97 8.00 -4.64
C LYS A 88 2.33 6.53 -4.37
N ILE A 89 1.89 5.66 -5.25
CA ILE A 89 2.39 4.30 -5.34
C ILE A 89 3.22 4.21 -6.61
N ARG A 90 4.55 4.05 -6.46
CA ARG A 90 5.51 3.88 -7.55
C ARG A 90 5.56 2.42 -7.95
N PHE A 91 5.57 2.16 -9.24
CA PHE A 91 5.72 0.83 -9.81
C PHE A 91 7.15 0.63 -10.35
N GLU A 92 7.66 -0.57 -10.15
CA GLU A 92 8.92 -1.04 -10.71
C GLU A 92 8.75 -2.48 -11.19
N ARG A 93 9.07 -2.75 -12.45
CA ARG A 93 9.10 -4.11 -12.95
C ARG A 93 10.43 -4.73 -12.52
N GLY A 94 10.37 -5.76 -11.70
CA GLY A 94 11.52 -6.55 -11.31
C GLY A 94 12.03 -7.45 -12.45
N ALA A 95 13.14 -8.12 -12.19
CA ALA A 95 13.71 -9.07 -13.15
C ALA A 95 12.74 -10.23 -13.40
N GLN A 96 12.68 -10.67 -14.65
CA GLN A 96 12.02 -11.92 -15.02
C GLN A 96 13.00 -13.08 -14.78
N SER A 97 12.52 -14.12 -14.12
CA SER A 97 13.26 -15.37 -13.91
C SER A 97 12.44 -16.53 -14.45
N GLY A 98 12.88 -17.08 -15.57
CA GLY A 98 12.13 -18.10 -16.29
C GLY A 98 10.73 -17.60 -16.67
N ASN A 99 9.68 -18.32 -16.21
CA ASN A 99 8.29 -17.98 -16.46
C ASN A 99 7.64 -17.12 -15.34
N THR A 100 8.46 -16.56 -14.44
CA THR A 100 8.03 -15.72 -13.32
C THR A 100 8.44 -14.28 -13.53
N VAL A 101 7.53 -13.34 -13.36
CA VAL A 101 7.81 -11.91 -13.29
C VAL A 101 7.46 -11.37 -11.91
N THR A 102 8.32 -10.50 -11.36
CA THR A 102 8.05 -9.77 -10.12
C THR A 102 7.65 -8.34 -10.43
N LEU A 103 6.53 -7.90 -9.86
CA LEU A 103 6.04 -6.53 -9.93
C LEU A 103 6.17 -5.90 -8.54
N LYS A 104 6.93 -4.84 -8.42
CA LYS A 104 7.19 -4.17 -7.15
C LYS A 104 6.44 -2.85 -7.09
N TYR A 105 5.74 -2.64 -6.00
CA TYR A 105 5.00 -1.42 -5.71
C TYR A 105 5.51 -0.79 -4.43
N TYR A 106 5.85 0.50 -4.48
CA TYR A 106 6.39 1.26 -3.36
C TYR A 106 5.40 2.34 -2.97
N VAL A 107 4.84 2.22 -1.76
CA VAL A 107 4.00 3.26 -1.16
C VAL A 107 4.92 4.33 -0.60
N GLU A 108 5.04 5.44 -1.31
CA GLU A 108 5.87 6.57 -0.88
C GLU A 108 5.15 7.38 0.19
N ILE A 109 5.70 7.40 1.39
CA ILE A 109 5.16 8.09 2.56
C ILE A 109 6.01 9.31 2.86
N LYS A 110 5.34 10.45 3.01
CA LYS A 110 5.98 11.72 3.40
C LYS A 110 5.47 12.16 4.75
N LYS A 111 6.38 12.54 5.65
CA LYS A 111 6.05 13.26 6.87
C LYS A 111 5.71 14.72 6.54
N VAL A 112 4.61 15.24 7.08
CA VAL A 112 4.18 16.63 6.89
C VAL A 112 4.19 17.32 8.25
N PRO A 113 5.23 18.10 8.56
CA PRO A 113 5.31 18.85 9.82
C PRO A 113 4.20 19.91 9.91
N GLY A 114 3.72 20.19 11.12
CA GLY A 114 2.80 21.29 11.39
C GLY A 114 1.35 21.09 10.92
N LYS A 115 0.99 19.88 10.46
CA LYS A 115 -0.39 19.48 10.21
C LYS A 115 -0.80 18.40 11.21
N GLU A 116 -0.94 18.81 12.44
CA GLU A 116 -1.35 17.89 13.52
C GLU A 116 -2.87 17.92 13.60
N SER A 117 -3.46 16.74 13.66
CA SER A 117 -4.88 16.56 13.96
C SER A 117 -5.02 15.45 14.97
N ALA A 118 -5.58 15.79 16.13
CA ALA A 118 -5.86 14.79 17.16
C ALA A 118 -6.89 13.75 16.70
N ASP A 119 -7.69 14.06 15.68
CA ASP A 119 -8.79 13.24 15.19
C ASP A 119 -8.39 12.28 14.07
N VAL A 120 -7.25 12.54 13.40
CA VAL A 120 -6.76 11.69 12.29
C VAL A 120 -5.63 10.81 12.76
N LEU A 121 -5.87 9.51 12.85
CA LEU A 121 -4.90 8.49 13.27
C LEU A 121 -4.03 7.97 12.12
N GLY A 122 -4.39 8.29 10.88
CA GLY A 122 -3.69 7.82 9.71
C GLY A 122 -4.55 7.87 8.45
N TYR A 123 -4.14 7.13 7.45
CA TYR A 123 -4.82 7.08 6.15
C TYR A 123 -4.86 5.65 5.62
N ASN A 124 -6.02 5.24 5.13
CA ASN A 124 -6.16 4.08 4.26
C ASN A 124 -5.85 4.48 2.82
N TYR A 125 -5.28 3.55 2.07
CA TYR A 125 -5.07 3.72 0.64
C TYR A 125 -5.50 2.48 -0.14
N THR A 126 -6.02 2.69 -1.36
CA THR A 126 -6.32 1.63 -2.32
C THR A 126 -5.94 2.05 -3.72
N LYS A 127 -5.48 1.11 -4.53
CA LYS A 127 -5.18 1.30 -5.93
C LYS A 127 -5.45 0.03 -6.71
N ASP A 128 -6.23 0.14 -7.77
CA ASP A 128 -6.47 -0.97 -8.70
C ASP A 128 -5.50 -0.84 -9.88
N GLU A 129 -4.89 -1.95 -10.24
CA GLU A 129 -3.92 -2.05 -11.32
C GLU A 129 -4.31 -3.16 -12.30
N THR A 130 -4.05 -2.93 -13.59
CA THR A 130 -4.22 -3.94 -14.61
C THR A 130 -2.88 -4.21 -15.28
N TYR A 131 -2.44 -5.44 -15.23
CA TYR A 131 -1.20 -5.89 -15.84
C TYR A 131 -1.49 -6.79 -17.04
N LYS A 132 -0.90 -6.47 -18.20
CA LYS A 132 -0.96 -7.32 -19.40
C LYS A 132 0.06 -8.45 -19.22
N ILE A 133 -0.41 -9.69 -19.25
CA ILE A 133 0.40 -10.88 -19.03
C ILE A 133 1.08 -11.26 -20.34
N PRO A 134 2.42 -11.26 -20.43
CA PRO A 134 3.12 -11.82 -21.57
C PRO A 134 2.88 -13.32 -21.69
N ASN A 135 2.92 -13.87 -22.91
CA ASN A 135 2.60 -15.27 -23.19
C ASN A 135 3.55 -16.27 -22.52
N ASP A 136 4.80 -15.87 -22.27
CA ASP A 136 5.84 -16.67 -21.60
C ASP A 136 5.74 -16.66 -20.08
N ILE A 137 4.91 -15.78 -19.50
CA ILE A 137 4.75 -15.64 -18.05
C ILE A 137 3.63 -16.57 -17.55
N LYS A 138 3.98 -17.40 -16.57
CA LYS A 138 3.05 -18.31 -15.86
C LYS A 138 2.83 -17.94 -14.41
N ILE A 139 3.72 -17.16 -13.83
CA ILE A 139 3.64 -16.72 -12.43
C ILE A 139 3.90 -15.22 -12.38
N ILE A 140 3.00 -14.50 -11.74
CA ILE A 140 3.18 -13.08 -11.41
C ILE A 140 3.28 -12.97 -9.89
N ARG A 141 4.44 -12.54 -9.40
CA ARG A 141 4.65 -12.19 -8.00
C ARG A 141 4.50 -10.69 -7.87
N ILE A 142 3.67 -10.24 -6.93
CA ILE A 142 3.48 -8.83 -6.61
C ILE A 142 3.97 -8.58 -5.20
N GLU A 143 4.83 -7.59 -5.05
CA GLU A 143 5.44 -7.19 -3.79
C GLU A 143 5.07 -5.74 -3.50
N LEU A 144 4.59 -5.46 -2.28
CA LEU A 144 4.23 -4.13 -1.81
C LEU A 144 5.20 -3.70 -0.71
N TYR A 145 5.83 -2.56 -0.93
CA TYR A 145 6.80 -1.97 -0.01
C TYR A 145 6.29 -0.64 0.53
N GLU A 146 6.62 -0.35 1.79
CA GLU A 146 6.54 0.98 2.39
C GLU A 146 7.90 1.67 2.24
N GLU A 147 7.92 2.88 1.70
CA GLU A 147 9.11 3.70 1.50
C GLU A 147 8.90 5.10 2.09
N ARG A 148 9.69 5.45 3.10
CA ARG A 148 9.65 6.78 3.71
C ARG A 148 10.58 7.71 2.96
N ILE A 149 9.99 8.77 2.38
CA ILE A 149 10.74 9.78 1.63
C ILE A 149 10.99 11.01 2.49
N ASN A 150 12.18 11.62 2.34
CA ASN A 150 12.61 12.80 3.12
C ASN A 150 12.71 12.53 4.64
N ASP A 151 12.94 11.31 5.05
CA ASP A 151 13.38 11.00 6.41
C ASP A 151 14.92 10.99 6.41
N THR A 152 15.53 11.73 7.35
CA THR A 152 16.99 11.81 7.48
C THR A 152 17.63 10.47 7.82
N SER A 153 16.86 9.53 8.33
CA SER A 153 17.21 8.12 8.44
C SER A 153 16.72 7.37 7.20
N ALA A 154 17.51 7.36 6.12
CA ALA A 154 17.22 6.61 4.90
C ALA A 154 17.04 5.12 5.22
N THR A 155 15.85 4.73 5.65
CA THR A 155 15.50 3.34 5.87
C THR A 155 15.22 2.66 4.54
N LYS A 156 15.78 1.45 4.36
CA LYS A 156 15.45 0.64 3.17
C LYS A 156 13.94 0.41 3.09
N PRO A 157 13.37 0.35 1.87
CA PRO A 157 11.96 0.03 1.70
C PRO A 157 11.60 -1.27 2.43
N LYS A 158 10.51 -1.26 3.21
CA LYS A 158 10.04 -2.40 3.99
C LYS A 158 8.97 -3.16 3.21
N LEU A 159 9.17 -4.45 2.95
CA LEU A 159 8.13 -5.32 2.39
C LEU A 159 6.99 -5.45 3.40
N ILE A 160 5.76 -5.11 3.00
CA ILE A 160 4.56 -5.12 3.85
C ILE A 160 3.48 -6.09 3.38
N ALA A 161 3.46 -6.45 2.09
CA ALA A 161 2.61 -7.50 1.56
C ALA A 161 3.23 -8.14 0.31
N GLN A 162 2.93 -9.41 0.08
CA GLN A 162 3.33 -10.14 -1.11
C GLN A 162 2.24 -11.12 -1.52
N GLN A 163 1.99 -11.24 -2.83
CA GLN A 163 1.06 -12.21 -3.39
C GLN A 163 1.59 -12.77 -4.70
N SER A 164 1.34 -14.06 -4.95
CA SER A 164 1.67 -14.71 -6.22
C SER A 164 0.41 -15.24 -6.89
N PHE A 165 0.31 -15.03 -8.20
CA PHE A 165 -0.79 -15.50 -9.04
C PHE A 165 -0.26 -16.45 -10.11
N ASN A 166 -0.84 -17.66 -10.17
CA ASN A 166 -0.47 -18.70 -11.11
C ASN A 166 -1.41 -18.71 -12.33
N PHE A 167 -0.85 -18.83 -13.52
CA PHE A 167 -1.54 -18.79 -14.81
C PHE A 167 -1.31 -20.10 -15.61
N PHE A 168 -1.34 -21.23 -14.93
CA PHE A 168 -1.29 -22.50 -15.65
C PHE A 168 -2.59 -22.69 -16.44
N PRO A 169 -2.52 -23.13 -17.71
CA PRO A 169 -3.72 -23.58 -18.40
C PRO A 169 -4.34 -24.70 -17.56
N LYS A 170 -5.65 -24.63 -17.33
CA LYS A 170 -6.38 -25.80 -16.80
C LYS A 170 -6.25 -26.89 -17.84
N ILE A 171 -5.59 -27.99 -17.47
CA ILE A 171 -5.55 -29.23 -18.24
C ILE A 171 -6.97 -29.81 -18.31
#